data_e7a946e528e7f82c66a586cef372b5d9
#
_entry.id   e7a946e528e7f82c66a586cef372b5d9
#
_cell.length_a   1.000
_cell.length_b   1.000
_cell.length_c   1.000
_cell.angle_alpha   90.00
_cell.angle_beta   90.00
_cell.angle_gamma   90.00
#
_symmetry.space_group_name_H-M   'P 1'
#
loop_
_entity.id
_entity.type
_entity.pdbx_description
1 polymer ?
#
loop_
_entity_poly.entity_id
_entity_poly.type
_entity_poly.pdbx_seq_one_letter_code
_entity_poly.pdbx_strand_id
1 'polypeptide(L)'
;MQSKQLLGQYYTTTDPFNRSDAFNTWYNMVPKDVTILEPFAGAGHLFNYIDADWDGYDLQPNHPDVVERDTIKDFPRGYNVCITNPPYLAKTVVSRKKLPVVLNHEDVYLDALQVCLDNCDWVAAIIPSTFWNQGLFKDRLYAWDKFDMKLFSDTDNPAGVAYFVPQHVSNTRTFINGKEVFLNVDNIPVHTNFDVTFNPKDFAPYLVVGIDTTEENNIHIRKTEGYDISKLVNSKGECKTTNRNMFPIDCPYLKDDDLFRINKLITDWREETKDFFLTSFKSCKKDGTYRKRVSFKEIRWLLEKYYSSNIIWGDV
;
A
#
# COMPACT_ATOMS: atom_id res chain seq x y z
N MET A 1 5.09 -26.78 6.95
CA MET A 1 5.40 -25.37 6.61
C MET A 1 5.01 -24.95 5.18
N GLN A 2 4.83 -25.87 4.23
CA GLN A 2 4.42 -25.49 2.85
C GLN A 2 2.95 -25.03 2.70
N SER A 3 2.05 -25.33 3.65
CA SER A 3 0.62 -25.03 3.50
C SER A 3 0.25 -23.56 3.71
N LYS A 4 0.87 -22.83 4.65
CA LYS A 4 0.53 -21.46 5.04
C LYS A 4 0.75 -20.44 3.92
N GLN A 5 1.94 -20.45 3.30
CA GLN A 5 2.23 -19.56 2.17
C GLN A 5 1.40 -19.90 0.92
N LEU A 6 0.89 -21.14 0.82
CA LEU A 6 -0.02 -21.56 -0.25
C LEU A 6 -1.38 -20.87 -0.15
N LEU A 7 -1.85 -20.59 1.05
CA LEU A 7 -3.14 -19.98 1.34
C LEU A 7 -3.06 -18.46 1.60
N GLY A 8 -1.85 -17.88 1.55
CA GLY A 8 -1.66 -16.44 1.81
C GLY A 8 -1.84 -16.04 3.28
N GLN A 9 -1.71 -17.00 4.21
CA GLN A 9 -1.86 -16.77 5.65
C GLN A 9 -0.57 -16.20 6.24
N TYR A 10 -0.66 -14.99 6.80
CA TYR A 10 0.42 -14.33 7.54
C TYR A 10 -0.07 -13.98 8.95
N TYR A 11 0.74 -14.32 9.95
CA TYR A 11 0.38 -14.08 11.34
C TYR A 11 0.83 -12.71 11.81
N THR A 12 -0.10 -11.95 12.37
CA THR A 12 0.18 -10.65 13.00
C THR A 12 0.92 -10.91 14.32
N THR A 13 2.23 -10.73 14.32
CA THR A 13 3.09 -10.96 15.49
C THR A 13 3.44 -9.69 16.24
N THR A 14 3.13 -8.54 15.68
CA THR A 14 3.28 -7.22 16.30
C THR A 14 1.90 -6.60 16.44
N ASP A 15 1.59 -6.05 17.61
CA ASP A 15 0.31 -5.38 17.85
C ASP A 15 0.20 -4.10 16.99
N PRO A 16 -0.69 -4.06 15.97
CA PRO A 16 -0.85 -2.91 15.10
C PRO A 16 -1.71 -1.81 15.71
N PHE A 17 -2.35 -2.08 16.85
CA PHE A 17 -3.28 -1.18 17.51
C PHE A 17 -2.65 -0.41 18.67
N ASN A 18 -1.51 -0.91 19.16
CA ASN A 18 -0.82 -0.31 20.29
C ASN A 18 -0.39 1.13 19.99
N ARG A 19 -0.87 2.09 20.81
CA ARG A 19 -0.61 3.53 20.67
C ARG A 19 -1.02 4.14 19.34
N SER A 20 -1.93 3.48 18.61
CA SER A 20 -2.47 3.99 17.35
C SER A 20 -3.62 4.98 17.62
N ASP A 21 -3.41 6.25 17.26
CA ASP A 21 -4.47 7.27 17.32
C ASP A 21 -5.59 6.93 16.31
N ALA A 22 -5.25 6.30 15.17
CA ALA A 22 -6.21 5.81 14.19
C ALA A 22 -7.15 4.77 14.81
N PHE A 23 -6.58 3.73 15.43
CA PHE A 23 -7.37 2.71 16.11
C PHE A 23 -8.22 3.30 17.24
N ASN A 24 -7.62 4.07 18.14
CA ASN A 24 -8.32 4.65 19.29
C ASN A 24 -9.50 5.51 18.85
N THR A 25 -9.32 6.35 17.81
CA THR A 25 -10.40 7.20 17.30
C THR A 25 -11.54 6.36 16.73
N TRP A 26 -11.21 5.34 15.92
CA TRP A 26 -12.21 4.45 15.33
C TRP A 26 -12.90 3.59 16.40
N TYR A 27 -12.13 2.94 17.29
CA TYR A 27 -12.65 2.04 18.32
C TYR A 27 -13.54 2.73 19.35
N ASN A 28 -13.32 4.04 19.60
CA ASN A 28 -14.21 4.83 20.45
C ASN A 28 -15.60 5.07 19.85
N MET A 29 -15.77 4.92 18.55
CA MET A 29 -17.08 5.00 17.87
C MET A 29 -17.80 3.65 17.81
N VAL A 30 -17.05 2.54 17.95
CA VAL A 30 -17.59 1.18 17.93
C VAL A 30 -18.52 0.99 19.14
N PRO A 31 -19.70 0.35 18.96
CA PRO A 31 -20.58 -0.02 20.07
C PRO A 31 -19.81 -0.82 21.14
N LYS A 32 -20.15 -0.58 22.41
CA LYS A 32 -19.57 -1.30 23.54
C LYS A 32 -20.37 -2.59 23.83
N ASP A 33 -19.76 -3.50 24.57
CA ASP A 33 -20.39 -4.76 24.99
C ASP A 33 -20.86 -5.63 23.81
N VAL A 34 -20.05 -5.67 22.73
CA VAL A 34 -20.28 -6.50 21.55
C VAL A 34 -19.17 -7.52 21.38
N THR A 35 -19.51 -8.70 20.91
CA THR A 35 -18.53 -9.70 20.50
C THR A 35 -17.88 -9.29 19.18
N ILE A 36 -16.55 -9.27 19.11
CA ILE A 36 -15.78 -8.97 17.91
C ILE A 36 -15.61 -10.24 17.08
N LEU A 37 -15.89 -10.16 15.80
CA LEU A 37 -15.67 -11.25 14.85
C LEU A 37 -14.27 -11.16 14.23
N GLU A 38 -13.52 -12.27 14.27
CA GLU A 38 -12.33 -12.50 13.44
C GLU A 38 -12.61 -13.65 12.46
N PRO A 39 -13.05 -13.36 11.21
CA PRO A 39 -13.45 -14.39 10.25
C PRO A 39 -12.30 -15.13 9.57
N PHE A 40 -11.03 -14.74 9.82
CA PHE A 40 -9.81 -15.36 9.29
C PHE A 40 -8.75 -15.50 10.39
N ALA A 41 -9.20 -16.04 11.55
CA ALA A 41 -8.47 -15.97 12.82
C ALA A 41 -7.16 -16.78 12.86
N GLY A 42 -7.04 -17.83 12.05
CA GLY A 42 -5.84 -18.67 12.01
C GLY A 42 -5.38 -19.17 13.36
N ALA A 43 -4.36 -18.53 13.94
CA ALA A 43 -3.81 -18.84 15.25
C ALA A 43 -4.33 -17.94 16.39
N GLY A 44 -5.35 -17.10 16.14
CA GLY A 44 -5.99 -16.26 17.16
C GLY A 44 -5.13 -15.12 17.69
N HIS A 45 -4.12 -14.66 16.95
CA HIS A 45 -3.17 -13.65 17.44
C HIS A 45 -3.83 -12.32 17.78
N LEU A 46 -4.88 -11.92 17.05
CA LEU A 46 -5.58 -10.65 17.29
C LEU A 46 -6.33 -10.63 18.62
N PHE A 47 -6.73 -11.79 19.13
CA PHE A 47 -7.41 -11.92 20.43
C PHE A 47 -6.60 -11.37 21.59
N ASN A 48 -5.25 -11.33 21.44
CA ASN A 48 -4.34 -10.86 22.48
C ASN A 48 -4.11 -9.35 22.49
N TYR A 49 -4.59 -8.62 21.46
CA TYR A 49 -4.27 -7.21 21.29
C TYR A 49 -5.38 -6.26 21.74
N ILE A 50 -6.60 -6.78 21.85
CA ILE A 50 -7.78 -6.00 22.25
C ILE A 50 -8.53 -6.78 23.33
N ASP A 51 -8.74 -6.13 24.47
CA ASP A 51 -9.53 -6.68 25.58
C ASP A 51 -11.03 -6.59 25.21
N ALA A 52 -11.56 -7.70 24.69
CA ALA A 52 -12.95 -7.84 24.26
C ALA A 52 -13.34 -9.32 24.17
N ASP A 53 -14.63 -9.59 24.08
CA ASP A 53 -15.15 -10.93 23.72
C ASP A 53 -14.94 -11.16 22.21
N TRP A 54 -14.44 -12.35 21.84
CA TRP A 54 -14.12 -12.72 20.47
C TRP A 54 -14.77 -14.01 20.03
N ASP A 55 -15.22 -14.03 18.78
CA ASP A 55 -15.53 -15.25 18.03
C ASP A 55 -14.62 -15.34 16.82
N GLY A 56 -13.89 -16.45 16.70
CA GLY A 56 -12.90 -16.68 15.64
C GLY A 56 -13.29 -17.82 14.71
N TYR A 57 -13.13 -17.60 13.41
CA TYR A 57 -13.33 -18.61 12.37
C TYR A 57 -12.12 -18.64 11.44
N ASP A 58 -11.82 -19.80 10.89
CA ASP A 58 -10.79 -19.96 9.84
C ASP A 58 -11.06 -21.20 9.01
N LEU A 59 -10.62 -21.23 7.77
CA LEU A 59 -10.68 -22.42 6.91
C LEU A 59 -9.78 -23.55 7.43
N GLN A 60 -8.70 -23.19 8.14
CA GLN A 60 -7.74 -24.12 8.75
C GLN A 60 -7.34 -23.59 10.14
N PRO A 61 -8.17 -23.80 11.17
CA PRO A 61 -7.91 -23.33 12.52
C PRO A 61 -6.58 -23.85 13.08
N ASN A 62 -5.86 -22.98 13.78
CA ASN A 62 -4.66 -23.32 14.52
C ASN A 62 -4.68 -22.78 15.96
N HIS A 63 -5.88 -22.63 16.52
CA HIS A 63 -6.16 -22.21 17.89
C HIS A 63 -7.41 -22.96 18.39
N PRO A 64 -7.48 -23.39 19.67
CA PRO A 64 -8.59 -24.18 20.19
C PRO A 64 -9.94 -23.45 20.15
N ASP A 65 -9.94 -22.13 20.29
CA ASP A 65 -11.15 -21.30 20.31
C ASP A 65 -11.55 -20.79 18.90
N VAL A 66 -10.87 -21.25 17.84
CA VAL A 66 -11.22 -20.91 16.45
C VAL A 66 -11.99 -22.06 15.81
N VAL A 67 -13.14 -21.75 15.26
CA VAL A 67 -14.04 -22.73 14.62
C VAL A 67 -13.71 -22.86 13.13
N GLU A 68 -13.66 -24.09 12.60
CA GLU A 68 -13.45 -24.35 11.17
C GLU A 68 -14.64 -23.86 10.35
N ARG A 69 -14.38 -22.92 9.40
CA ARG A 69 -15.41 -22.39 8.50
C ARG A 69 -14.81 -21.68 7.30
N ASP A 70 -15.37 -21.89 6.10
CA ASP A 70 -15.06 -21.10 4.89
C ASP A 70 -15.93 -19.81 4.91
N THR A 71 -15.42 -18.79 5.58
CA THR A 71 -16.14 -17.54 5.84
C THR A 71 -16.34 -16.66 4.60
N ILE A 72 -15.60 -16.89 3.52
CA ILE A 72 -15.86 -16.21 2.24
C ILE A 72 -17.15 -16.77 1.61
N LYS A 73 -17.42 -18.06 1.74
CA LYS A 73 -18.62 -18.69 1.17
C LYS A 73 -19.81 -18.66 2.11
N ASP A 74 -19.55 -18.81 3.41
CA ASP A 74 -20.58 -18.89 4.45
C ASP A 74 -20.18 -18.00 5.62
N PHE A 75 -20.47 -16.70 5.50
CA PHE A 75 -20.11 -15.70 6.51
C PHE A 75 -20.96 -15.86 7.76
N PRO A 76 -20.36 -15.86 8.98
CA PRO A 76 -21.09 -15.94 10.24
C PRO A 76 -21.96 -14.69 10.43
N ARG A 77 -23.20 -14.89 10.89
CA ARG A 77 -24.20 -13.82 11.05
C ARG A 77 -24.35 -13.39 12.50
N GLY A 78 -24.85 -12.16 12.68
CA GLY A 78 -25.15 -11.61 14.00
C GLY A 78 -24.04 -10.74 14.59
N TYR A 79 -22.99 -10.44 13.82
CA TYR A 79 -21.88 -9.60 14.23
C TYR A 79 -21.95 -8.23 13.54
N ASN A 80 -21.78 -7.17 14.34
CA ASN A 80 -21.70 -5.81 13.82
C ASN A 80 -20.26 -5.29 13.72
N VAL A 81 -19.33 -5.94 14.43
CA VAL A 81 -17.92 -5.54 14.52
C VAL A 81 -17.02 -6.66 14.04
N CYS A 82 -16.14 -6.36 13.09
CA CYS A 82 -15.15 -7.27 12.57
C CYS A 82 -13.75 -6.63 12.65
N ILE A 83 -12.79 -7.34 13.25
CA ILE A 83 -11.38 -6.94 13.24
C ILE A 83 -10.59 -8.13 12.71
N THR A 84 -9.84 -7.95 11.61
CA THR A 84 -9.33 -9.09 10.86
C THR A 84 -8.01 -8.85 10.15
N ASN A 85 -7.28 -9.93 9.88
CA ASN A 85 -6.14 -10.00 8.97
C ASN A 85 -6.45 -11.04 7.88
N PRO A 86 -7.13 -10.64 6.78
CA PRO A 86 -7.55 -11.58 5.74
C PRO A 86 -6.38 -12.16 4.97
N PRO A 87 -6.53 -13.32 4.29
CA PRO A 87 -5.45 -13.96 3.52
C PRO A 87 -5.05 -13.14 2.29
N TYR A 88 -3.72 -12.95 2.05
CA TYR A 88 -3.16 -12.23 0.90
C TYR A 88 -2.75 -13.18 -0.20
N LEU A 89 -3.55 -13.32 -1.24
CA LEU A 89 -3.26 -14.22 -2.35
C LEU A 89 -3.75 -13.64 -3.68
N ALA A 90 -2.82 -13.17 -4.49
CA ALA A 90 -3.14 -12.57 -5.78
C ALA A 90 -3.78 -13.56 -6.75
N LYS A 91 -4.75 -13.10 -7.55
CA LYS A 91 -5.47 -13.87 -8.56
C LYS A 91 -4.54 -14.60 -9.54
N THR A 92 -3.42 -13.98 -9.91
CA THR A 92 -2.40 -14.59 -10.74
C THR A 92 -1.75 -15.81 -10.08
N VAL A 93 -1.62 -15.82 -8.75
CA VAL A 93 -1.10 -16.95 -7.98
C VAL A 93 -2.14 -18.06 -7.89
N VAL A 94 -3.41 -17.70 -7.62
CA VAL A 94 -4.57 -18.62 -7.63
C VAL A 94 -4.64 -19.35 -8.97
N SER A 95 -4.62 -18.60 -10.08
CA SER A 95 -4.68 -19.18 -11.44
C SER A 95 -3.48 -20.06 -11.76
N ARG A 96 -2.26 -19.62 -11.45
CA ARG A 96 -1.03 -20.38 -11.71
C ARG A 96 -0.98 -21.71 -10.93
N LYS A 97 -1.47 -21.69 -9.68
CA LYS A 97 -1.50 -22.88 -8.81
C LYS A 97 -2.77 -23.71 -8.98
N LYS A 98 -3.70 -23.29 -9.84
CA LYS A 98 -4.99 -23.94 -10.08
C LYS A 98 -5.78 -24.20 -8.78
N LEU A 99 -5.77 -23.23 -7.89
CA LEU A 99 -6.51 -23.34 -6.64
C LEU A 99 -8.02 -23.27 -6.91
N PRO A 100 -8.86 -24.03 -6.19
CA PRO A 100 -10.32 -24.05 -6.40
C PRO A 100 -11.00 -22.83 -5.76
N VAL A 101 -10.53 -21.64 -6.08
CA VAL A 101 -11.06 -20.37 -5.58
C VAL A 101 -11.47 -19.52 -6.76
N VAL A 102 -12.72 -19.05 -6.75
CA VAL A 102 -13.24 -18.08 -7.72
C VAL A 102 -13.14 -16.70 -7.05
N LEU A 103 -12.45 -15.78 -7.70
CA LEU A 103 -12.24 -14.42 -7.19
C LEU A 103 -13.02 -13.41 -8.04
N ASN A 104 -13.72 -12.48 -7.38
CA ASN A 104 -14.37 -11.33 -7.99
C ASN A 104 -13.37 -10.17 -8.18
N HIS A 105 -12.36 -10.11 -7.30
CA HIS A 105 -11.31 -9.09 -7.31
C HIS A 105 -9.94 -9.67 -7.73
N GLU A 106 -8.92 -8.82 -7.76
CA GLU A 106 -7.56 -9.19 -8.15
C GLU A 106 -6.75 -9.88 -7.04
N ASP A 107 -7.27 -9.87 -5.80
CA ASP A 107 -6.65 -10.53 -4.65
C ASP A 107 -7.72 -11.06 -3.68
N VAL A 108 -7.43 -12.17 -3.00
CA VAL A 108 -8.33 -12.82 -2.04
C VAL A 108 -8.72 -11.88 -0.89
N TYR A 109 -7.78 -11.02 -0.42
CA TYR A 109 -8.11 -10.10 0.68
C TYR A 109 -9.20 -9.10 0.31
N LEU A 110 -9.37 -8.76 -0.96
CA LEU A 110 -10.44 -7.86 -1.41
C LEU A 110 -11.80 -8.54 -1.38
N ASP A 111 -11.86 -9.82 -1.79
CA ASP A 111 -13.11 -10.60 -1.68
C ASP A 111 -13.46 -10.83 -0.19
N ALA A 112 -12.47 -11.13 0.64
CA ALA A 112 -12.64 -11.26 2.08
C ALA A 112 -13.12 -9.94 2.71
N LEU A 113 -12.52 -8.81 2.34
CA LEU A 113 -12.93 -7.49 2.81
C LEU A 113 -14.35 -7.13 2.37
N GLN A 114 -14.72 -7.44 1.11
CA GLN A 114 -16.08 -7.23 0.62
C GLN A 114 -17.10 -7.97 1.49
N VAL A 115 -16.87 -9.25 1.76
CA VAL A 115 -17.78 -10.05 2.59
C VAL A 115 -17.89 -9.50 4.02
N CYS A 116 -16.79 -9.03 4.61
CA CYS A 116 -16.81 -8.35 5.91
C CYS A 116 -17.66 -7.07 5.87
N LEU A 117 -17.48 -6.24 4.84
CA LEU A 117 -18.20 -4.97 4.68
C LEU A 117 -19.69 -5.16 4.38
N ASP A 118 -20.07 -6.25 3.72
CA ASP A 118 -21.47 -6.58 3.42
C ASP A 118 -22.24 -7.07 4.65
N ASN A 119 -21.53 -7.54 5.69
CA ASN A 119 -22.15 -8.18 6.85
C ASN A 119 -21.87 -7.49 8.19
N CYS A 120 -20.89 -6.59 8.27
CA CYS A 120 -20.53 -5.86 9.49
C CYS A 120 -20.55 -4.35 9.26
N ASP A 121 -21.06 -3.62 10.25
CA ASP A 121 -21.10 -2.16 10.24
C ASP A 121 -19.72 -1.56 10.48
N TRP A 122 -18.95 -2.13 11.39
CA TRP A 122 -17.65 -1.67 11.81
C TRP A 122 -16.58 -2.70 11.42
N VAL A 123 -15.64 -2.32 10.57
CA VAL A 123 -14.60 -3.24 10.11
C VAL A 123 -13.23 -2.58 10.27
N ALA A 124 -12.29 -3.28 10.92
CA ALA A 124 -10.86 -2.95 10.89
C ALA A 124 -10.10 -4.11 10.22
N ALA A 125 -9.41 -3.84 9.12
CA ALA A 125 -8.72 -4.86 8.35
C ALA A 125 -7.25 -4.55 8.17
N ILE A 126 -6.37 -5.48 8.58
CA ILE A 126 -4.94 -5.43 8.29
C ILE A 126 -4.76 -5.95 6.86
N ILE A 127 -4.37 -5.09 5.93
CA ILE A 127 -4.34 -5.41 4.50
C ILE A 127 -3.08 -4.84 3.83
N PRO A 128 -2.70 -5.34 2.63
CA PRO A 128 -1.52 -4.86 1.92
C PRO A 128 -1.55 -3.34 1.68
N SER A 129 -0.40 -2.67 1.84
CA SER A 129 -0.30 -1.21 1.68
C SER A 129 -0.68 -0.70 0.27
N THR A 130 -0.71 -1.60 -0.72
CA THR A 130 -1.17 -1.32 -2.09
C THR A 130 -2.68 -1.08 -2.18
N PHE A 131 -3.46 -1.42 -1.15
CA PHE A 131 -4.90 -1.19 -1.08
C PHE A 131 -5.26 0.29 -1.33
N TRP A 132 -4.53 1.22 -0.73
CA TRP A 132 -4.78 2.66 -0.90
C TRP A 132 -4.87 3.10 -2.37
N ASN A 133 -4.02 2.52 -3.22
CA ASN A 133 -3.93 2.87 -4.64
C ASN A 133 -5.06 2.27 -5.50
N GLN A 134 -5.84 1.34 -4.98
CA GLN A 134 -6.90 0.67 -5.73
C GLN A 134 -8.19 1.48 -5.80
N GLY A 135 -8.41 2.37 -4.85
CA GLY A 135 -9.59 3.24 -4.83
C GLY A 135 -10.91 2.55 -4.51
N LEU A 136 -10.86 1.29 -4.04
CA LEU A 136 -12.04 0.49 -3.67
C LEU A 136 -12.52 0.83 -2.26
N PHE A 137 -13.82 0.63 -2.00
CA PHE A 137 -14.50 0.74 -0.69
C PHE A 137 -14.33 2.10 0.00
N LYS A 138 -14.06 3.17 -0.75
CA LYS A 138 -13.79 4.51 -0.20
C LYS A 138 -14.99 5.15 0.49
N ASP A 139 -16.18 4.80 0.09
CA ASP A 139 -17.44 5.33 0.61
C ASP A 139 -17.67 5.04 2.10
N ARG A 140 -17.03 4.00 2.64
CA ARG A 140 -17.06 3.63 4.05
C ARG A 140 -15.70 3.73 4.74
N LEU A 141 -14.61 4.04 4.02
CA LEU A 141 -13.25 4.10 4.54
C LEU A 141 -13.05 5.35 5.39
N TYR A 142 -13.20 5.21 6.71
CA TYR A 142 -13.02 6.29 7.69
C TYR A 142 -11.56 6.70 7.85
N ALA A 143 -10.65 5.72 8.02
CA ALA A 143 -9.25 5.96 8.21
C ALA A 143 -8.38 4.90 7.53
N TRP A 144 -7.21 5.31 7.06
CA TRP A 144 -6.15 4.44 6.56
C TRP A 144 -4.86 4.70 7.33
N ASP A 145 -4.36 3.70 8.04
CA ASP A 145 -3.09 3.73 8.77
C ASP A 145 -2.05 2.91 8.04
N LYS A 146 -1.09 3.58 7.40
CA LYS A 146 0.00 2.96 6.65
C LYS A 146 1.16 2.67 7.59
N PHE A 147 1.67 1.43 7.58
CA PHE A 147 2.85 1.09 8.36
C PHE A 147 4.12 1.24 7.53
N ASP A 148 5.09 1.92 8.10
CA ASP A 148 6.44 2.07 7.53
C ASP A 148 7.44 1.05 8.07
N MET A 149 7.02 0.20 9.00
CA MET A 149 7.80 -0.87 9.61
C MET A 149 7.11 -2.22 9.40
N LYS A 150 7.85 -3.31 9.59
CA LYS A 150 7.30 -4.67 9.47
C LYS A 150 6.27 -4.95 10.57
N LEU A 151 5.09 -5.42 10.17
CA LEU A 151 4.06 -5.95 11.06
C LEU A 151 4.17 -7.46 11.27
N PHE A 152 4.79 -8.16 10.35
CA PHE A 152 4.84 -9.61 10.32
C PHE A 152 6.29 -10.09 10.48
N SER A 153 6.49 -11.19 11.20
CA SER A 153 7.81 -11.83 11.33
C SER A 153 8.13 -12.75 10.16
N ASP A 154 7.11 -13.27 9.47
CA ASP A 154 7.20 -14.30 8.44
C ASP A 154 7.10 -13.77 7.00
N THR A 155 6.86 -12.47 6.84
CA THR A 155 6.83 -11.81 5.53
C THR A 155 7.32 -10.35 5.59
N ASP A 156 7.89 -9.90 4.47
CA ASP A 156 8.27 -8.50 4.26
C ASP A 156 7.16 -7.70 3.52
N ASN A 157 5.94 -8.23 3.41
CA ASN A 157 4.86 -7.53 2.75
C ASN A 157 4.47 -6.27 3.54
N PRO A 158 4.60 -5.07 2.93
CA PRO A 158 4.12 -3.85 3.56
C PRO A 158 2.60 -3.90 3.73
N ALA A 159 2.12 -3.53 4.92
CA ALA A 159 0.71 -3.53 5.24
C ALA A 159 0.27 -2.20 5.87
N GLY A 160 -1.01 -2.07 6.09
CA GLY A 160 -1.65 -1.01 6.85
C GLY A 160 -2.95 -1.52 7.44
N VAL A 161 -3.63 -0.69 8.23
CA VAL A 161 -4.97 -0.99 8.72
C VAL A 161 -5.98 -0.04 8.09
N ALA A 162 -6.99 -0.61 7.47
CA ALA A 162 -8.15 0.12 6.96
C ALA A 162 -9.28 0.05 7.99
N TYR A 163 -9.82 1.21 8.36
CA TYR A 163 -10.91 1.34 9.32
C TYR A 163 -12.17 1.82 8.60
N PHE A 164 -13.24 1.04 8.68
CA PHE A 164 -14.51 1.31 8.02
C PHE A 164 -15.62 1.55 9.04
N VAL A 165 -16.57 2.39 8.66
CA VAL A 165 -17.75 2.78 9.45
C VAL A 165 -19.03 2.52 8.65
N PRO A 166 -20.21 2.43 9.28
CA PRO A 166 -21.48 2.15 8.57
C PRO A 166 -21.94 3.29 7.66
N GLN A 167 -21.60 4.55 8.02
CA GLN A 167 -22.04 5.72 7.27
C GLN A 167 -21.09 6.08 6.12
N HIS A 168 -21.60 6.84 5.16
CA HIS A 168 -20.80 7.38 4.08
C HIS A 168 -19.71 8.34 4.59
N VAL A 169 -18.50 8.18 4.06
CA VAL A 169 -17.32 8.98 4.37
C VAL A 169 -16.90 9.77 3.12
N SER A 170 -16.90 11.08 3.20
CA SER A 170 -16.45 11.97 2.10
C SER A 170 -14.93 12.12 2.04
N ASN A 171 -14.28 12.10 3.20
CA ASN A 171 -12.82 12.27 3.31
C ASN A 171 -12.23 11.24 4.27
N THR A 172 -11.37 10.38 3.76
CA THR A 172 -10.64 9.41 4.58
C THR A 172 -9.52 10.11 5.35
N ARG A 173 -9.46 9.89 6.65
CA ARG A 173 -8.32 10.31 7.48
C ARG A 173 -7.11 9.43 7.19
N THR A 174 -5.93 10.04 7.20
CA THR A 174 -4.67 9.34 6.84
C THR A 174 -3.70 9.35 8.00
N PHE A 175 -3.08 8.19 8.24
CA PHE A 175 -2.14 7.96 9.33
C PHE A 175 -0.89 7.24 8.82
N ILE A 176 0.21 7.43 9.53
CA ILE A 176 1.44 6.63 9.38
C ILE A 176 1.85 6.15 10.78
N ASN A 177 1.98 4.84 10.96
CA ASN A 177 2.32 4.20 12.23
C ASN A 177 1.44 4.72 13.40
N GLY A 178 0.14 4.81 13.16
CA GLY A 178 -0.85 5.26 14.13
C GLY A 178 -0.94 6.78 14.34
N LYS A 179 -0.08 7.59 13.71
CA LYS A 179 -0.10 9.06 13.86
C LYS A 179 -0.69 9.74 12.64
N GLU A 180 -1.62 10.67 12.87
CA GLU A 180 -2.33 11.38 11.80
C GLU A 180 -1.38 12.22 10.94
N VAL A 181 -1.58 12.16 9.63
CA VAL A 181 -0.87 12.94 8.63
C VAL A 181 -1.88 13.73 7.82
N PHE A 182 -1.79 15.05 7.92
CA PHE A 182 -2.63 15.94 7.13
C PHE A 182 -1.98 16.13 5.75
N LEU A 183 -2.66 15.62 4.72
CA LEU A 183 -2.19 15.72 3.35
C LEU A 183 -2.80 16.96 2.69
N ASN A 184 -1.94 17.89 2.24
CA ASN A 184 -2.41 19.00 1.41
C ASN A 184 -2.91 18.46 0.07
N VAL A 185 -4.07 18.88 -0.37
CA VAL A 185 -4.69 18.48 -1.65
C VAL A 185 -3.75 18.75 -2.84
N ASP A 186 -2.98 19.83 -2.79
CA ASP A 186 -2.01 20.20 -3.84
C ASP A 186 -0.81 19.24 -3.94
N ASN A 187 -0.63 18.36 -2.95
CA ASN A 187 0.44 17.38 -2.91
C ASN A 187 -0.04 15.96 -3.21
N ILE A 188 -1.33 15.79 -3.56
CA ILE A 188 -1.89 14.49 -3.93
C ILE A 188 -1.62 14.20 -5.41
N PRO A 189 -0.81 13.17 -5.76
CA PRO A 189 -0.55 12.84 -7.15
C PRO A 189 -1.83 12.42 -7.88
N VAL A 190 -2.19 13.18 -8.90
CA VAL A 190 -3.30 12.85 -9.80
C VAL A 190 -2.78 12.26 -11.10
N HIS A 191 -3.66 11.65 -11.87
CA HIS A 191 -3.33 11.23 -13.23
C HIS A 191 -3.24 12.46 -14.13
N THR A 192 -2.13 12.58 -14.87
CA THR A 192 -1.91 13.67 -15.82
C THR A 192 -1.48 13.13 -17.18
N ASN A 193 -1.62 13.96 -18.22
CA ASN A 193 -1.16 13.66 -19.58
C ASN A 193 0.11 14.43 -19.94
N PHE A 194 0.89 14.86 -18.95
CA PHE A 194 2.16 15.55 -19.21
C PHE A 194 3.07 14.69 -20.07
N ASP A 195 3.70 15.31 -21.06
CA ASP A 195 4.48 14.62 -22.09
C ASP A 195 5.81 14.13 -21.52
N VAL A 196 5.82 12.87 -21.11
CA VAL A 196 7.00 12.11 -20.70
C VAL A 196 6.82 10.64 -21.05
N THR A 197 7.81 10.06 -21.72
CA THR A 197 7.86 8.63 -22.05
C THR A 197 8.76 7.89 -21.07
N PHE A 198 8.25 6.84 -20.46
CA PHE A 198 8.99 5.96 -19.54
C PHE A 198 9.47 4.71 -20.27
N ASN A 199 10.75 4.36 -20.06
CA ASN A 199 11.40 3.23 -20.73
C ASN A 199 11.24 3.31 -22.27
N PRO A 200 11.59 4.43 -22.91
CA PRO A 200 11.48 4.56 -24.35
C PRO A 200 12.29 3.47 -25.04
N LYS A 201 11.87 3.09 -26.26
CA LYS A 201 12.57 2.05 -27.03
C LYS A 201 14.03 2.42 -27.30
N ASP A 202 14.23 3.66 -27.73
CA ASP A 202 15.54 4.24 -27.92
C ASP A 202 16.02 4.87 -26.61
N PHE A 203 17.33 5.04 -26.51
CA PHE A 203 17.94 5.51 -25.27
C PHE A 203 17.59 6.98 -24.97
N ALA A 204 17.24 7.25 -23.71
CA ALA A 204 16.84 8.57 -23.22
C ALA A 204 17.97 9.28 -22.47
N PRO A 205 18.05 10.63 -22.52
CA PRO A 205 19.12 11.40 -21.89
C PRO A 205 19.06 11.39 -20.36
N TYR A 206 17.88 11.08 -19.79
CA TYR A 206 17.65 11.12 -18.34
C TYR A 206 17.23 9.78 -17.77
N LEU A 207 17.57 9.60 -16.50
CA LEU A 207 17.32 8.38 -15.73
C LEU A 207 16.68 8.75 -14.39
N VAL A 208 15.55 8.12 -14.06
CA VAL A 208 14.98 8.17 -12.73
C VAL A 208 15.57 7.04 -11.89
N VAL A 209 16.24 7.39 -10.80
CA VAL A 209 16.51 6.47 -9.70
C VAL A 209 15.25 6.43 -8.85
N GLY A 210 14.45 5.39 -9.05
CA GLY A 210 13.07 5.34 -8.56
C GLY A 210 12.89 4.64 -7.22
N ILE A 211 13.98 4.22 -6.55
CA ILE A 211 13.92 3.50 -5.28
C ILE A 211 15.02 3.97 -4.32
N ASP A 212 14.69 4.05 -3.04
CA ASP A 212 15.66 4.33 -1.98
C ASP A 212 16.74 3.25 -1.87
N THR A 213 17.91 3.60 -1.36
CA THR A 213 18.93 2.64 -0.96
C THR A 213 18.57 2.01 0.40
N THR A 214 19.42 1.14 0.91
CA THR A 214 19.31 0.62 2.30
C THR A 214 19.80 1.62 3.34
N GLU A 215 20.51 2.66 2.91
CA GLU A 215 21.12 3.67 3.79
C GLU A 215 20.23 4.92 3.89
N GLU A 216 19.71 5.39 2.74
CA GLU A 216 19.15 6.72 2.62
C GLU A 216 18.00 6.82 1.60
N ASN A 217 17.30 7.94 1.65
CA ASN A 217 16.37 8.38 0.63
C ASN A 217 17.16 8.73 -0.64
N ASN A 218 16.86 8.07 -1.75
CA ASN A 218 17.67 8.18 -2.97
C ASN A 218 16.85 8.32 -4.27
N ILE A 219 15.56 8.72 -4.16
CA ILE A 219 14.73 8.94 -5.35
C ILE A 219 15.09 10.29 -5.97
N HIS A 220 15.59 10.28 -7.21
CA HIS A 220 15.98 11.48 -7.94
C HIS A 220 16.03 11.25 -9.45
N ILE A 221 16.12 12.33 -10.23
CA ILE A 221 16.36 12.32 -11.68
C ILE A 221 17.80 12.77 -11.95
N ARG A 222 18.48 12.10 -12.86
CA ARG A 222 19.85 12.40 -13.27
C ARG A 222 20.05 12.21 -14.76
N LYS A 223 21.18 12.70 -15.29
CA LYS A 223 21.64 12.32 -16.63
C LYS A 223 21.95 10.83 -16.69
N THR A 224 21.71 10.25 -17.83
CA THR A 224 22.09 8.86 -18.11
C THR A 224 23.57 8.74 -18.42
N GLU A 225 24.20 9.81 -18.91
CA GLU A 225 25.62 9.85 -19.15
C GLU A 225 26.45 9.40 -17.95
N GLY A 226 27.44 8.54 -18.18
CA GLY A 226 28.27 7.97 -17.13
C GLY A 226 27.64 6.90 -16.26
N TYR A 227 26.41 6.44 -16.58
CA TYR A 227 25.73 5.36 -15.86
C TYR A 227 25.77 4.04 -16.63
N ASP A 228 26.04 2.92 -15.94
CA ASP A 228 25.96 1.58 -16.53
C ASP A 228 24.49 1.17 -16.74
N ILE A 229 24.05 1.26 -17.99
CA ILE A 229 22.68 0.92 -18.40
C ILE A 229 22.50 -0.54 -18.81
N SER A 230 23.55 -1.36 -18.78
CA SER A 230 23.52 -2.75 -19.27
C SER A 230 22.38 -3.57 -18.66
N LYS A 231 22.02 -3.28 -17.40
CA LYS A 231 20.92 -3.92 -16.69
C LYS A 231 19.54 -3.42 -17.09
N LEU A 232 19.44 -2.26 -17.72
CA LEU A 232 18.19 -1.60 -18.09
C LEU A 232 17.74 -1.96 -19.51
N VAL A 233 18.62 -2.53 -20.33
CA VAL A 233 18.33 -2.90 -21.72
C VAL A 233 18.21 -4.41 -21.89
N ASN A 234 17.48 -4.80 -22.95
CA ASN A 234 17.41 -6.19 -23.39
C ASN A 234 18.59 -6.56 -24.32
N SER A 235 18.62 -7.77 -24.84
CA SER A 235 19.65 -8.26 -25.75
C SER A 235 19.76 -7.51 -27.07
N LYS A 236 18.75 -6.70 -27.43
CA LYS A 236 18.72 -5.84 -28.64
C LYS A 236 19.15 -4.41 -28.34
N GLY A 237 19.51 -4.08 -27.09
CA GLY A 237 19.86 -2.73 -26.67
C GLY A 237 18.65 -1.81 -26.38
N GLU A 238 17.42 -2.34 -26.43
CA GLU A 238 16.20 -1.57 -26.16
C GLU A 238 15.91 -1.54 -24.65
N CYS A 239 15.37 -0.43 -24.14
CA CYS A 239 14.97 -0.34 -22.73
C CYS A 239 13.90 -1.37 -22.37
N LYS A 240 14.09 -2.07 -21.25
CA LYS A 240 13.12 -3.03 -20.73
C LYS A 240 11.88 -2.29 -20.21
N THR A 241 10.72 -2.60 -20.73
CA THR A 241 9.43 -2.03 -20.27
C THR A 241 9.09 -2.37 -18.82
N THR A 242 9.79 -3.36 -18.24
CA THR A 242 9.63 -3.82 -16.85
C THR A 242 10.45 -3.05 -15.83
N ASN A 243 11.33 -2.12 -16.26
CA ASN A 243 12.12 -1.31 -15.33
C ASN A 243 11.20 -0.47 -14.43
N ARG A 244 11.41 -0.55 -13.11
CA ARG A 244 10.59 0.15 -12.09
C ARG A 244 11.43 0.80 -10.98
N ASN A 245 12.57 0.22 -10.66
CA ASN A 245 13.44 0.73 -9.60
C ASN A 245 14.40 1.79 -10.14
N MET A 246 14.74 1.66 -11.41
CA MET A 246 15.57 2.59 -12.16
C MET A 246 15.09 2.53 -13.60
N PHE A 247 14.76 3.66 -14.18
CA PHE A 247 14.14 3.68 -15.51
C PHE A 247 14.48 4.95 -16.29
N PRO A 248 14.86 4.79 -17.57
CA PRO A 248 15.07 5.91 -18.48
C PRO A 248 13.77 6.67 -18.75
N ILE A 249 13.89 7.99 -18.92
CA ILE A 249 12.79 8.86 -19.32
C ILE A 249 13.20 9.77 -20.49
N ASP A 250 12.26 9.94 -21.40
CA ASP A 250 12.32 10.97 -22.43
C ASP A 250 11.24 12.01 -22.14
N CYS A 251 11.66 13.23 -21.88
CA CYS A 251 10.81 14.38 -21.58
C CYS A 251 11.32 15.58 -22.39
N PRO A 252 10.57 16.05 -23.38
CA PRO A 252 11.00 17.11 -24.29
C PRO A 252 11.34 18.44 -23.59
N TYR A 253 10.76 18.66 -22.43
CA TYR A 253 10.93 19.91 -21.65
C TYR A 253 12.13 19.87 -20.71
N LEU A 254 12.58 18.66 -20.31
CA LEU A 254 13.59 18.49 -19.27
C LEU A 254 14.98 18.91 -19.78
N LYS A 255 15.63 19.82 -19.04
CA LYS A 255 16.98 20.30 -19.30
C LYS A 255 17.90 19.99 -18.12
N ASP A 256 19.19 20.00 -18.36
CA ASP A 256 20.22 19.75 -17.34
C ASP A 256 20.13 20.73 -16.16
N ASP A 257 19.84 22.00 -16.45
CA ASP A 257 19.74 23.07 -15.45
C ASP A 257 18.50 22.91 -14.54
N ASP A 258 17.50 22.12 -14.96
CA ASP A 258 16.30 21.86 -14.18
C ASP A 258 16.52 20.78 -13.11
N LEU A 259 17.50 19.90 -13.29
CA LEU A 259 17.69 18.70 -12.46
C LEU A 259 17.79 19.02 -10.97
N PHE A 260 18.52 20.08 -10.60
CA PHE A 260 18.65 20.48 -9.20
C PHE A 260 17.29 20.86 -8.59
N ARG A 261 16.50 21.68 -9.31
CA ARG A 261 15.21 22.19 -8.82
C ARG A 261 14.16 21.09 -8.77
N ILE A 262 14.11 20.20 -9.78
CA ILE A 262 13.21 19.06 -9.82
C ILE A 262 13.53 18.09 -8.67
N ASN A 263 14.79 17.79 -8.44
CA ASN A 263 15.21 16.92 -7.34
C ASN A 263 14.89 17.54 -5.97
N LYS A 264 15.03 18.85 -5.85
CA LYS A 264 14.57 19.56 -4.66
C LYS A 264 13.05 19.42 -4.48
N LEU A 265 12.24 19.62 -5.53
CA LEU A 265 10.80 19.44 -5.50
C LEU A 265 10.41 18.01 -5.07
N ILE A 266 11.13 16.99 -5.59
CA ILE A 266 10.89 15.59 -5.17
C ILE A 266 11.17 15.42 -3.68
N THR A 267 12.25 15.99 -3.16
CA THR A 267 12.62 15.91 -1.74
C THR A 267 11.59 16.63 -0.87
N ASP A 268 11.24 17.88 -1.21
CA ASP A 268 10.26 18.68 -0.47
C ASP A 268 8.89 17.98 -0.43
N TRP A 269 8.43 17.44 -1.57
CA TRP A 269 7.17 16.68 -1.64
C TRP A 269 7.20 15.42 -0.76
N ARG A 270 8.31 14.70 -0.72
CA ARG A 270 8.49 13.53 0.16
C ARG A 270 8.39 13.90 1.63
N GLU A 271 9.05 15.00 2.04
CA GLU A 271 9.03 15.50 3.41
C GLU A 271 7.63 15.97 3.82
N GLU A 272 6.97 16.78 2.99
CA GLU A 272 5.62 17.30 3.24
C GLU A 272 4.57 16.18 3.34
N THR A 273 4.67 15.16 2.50
CA THR A 273 3.74 14.02 2.48
C THR A 273 4.19 12.87 3.38
N LYS A 274 5.36 12.95 4.01
CA LYS A 274 5.97 11.86 4.80
C LYS A 274 6.01 10.54 4.02
N ASP A 275 6.33 10.62 2.74
CA ASP A 275 6.36 9.47 1.81
C ASP A 275 5.01 8.70 1.71
N PHE A 276 3.88 9.31 2.08
CA PHE A 276 2.59 8.61 2.14
C PHE A 276 2.19 7.98 0.80
N PHE A 277 2.43 8.68 -0.32
CA PHE A 277 2.06 8.21 -1.65
C PHE A 277 3.05 7.22 -2.26
N LEU A 278 4.27 7.17 -1.77
CA LEU A 278 5.26 6.24 -2.27
C LEU A 278 4.94 4.79 -1.90
N THR A 279 5.22 3.88 -2.82
CA THR A 279 5.06 2.44 -2.58
C THR A 279 6.15 1.95 -1.64
N SER A 280 5.78 1.34 -0.53
CA SER A 280 6.72 0.62 0.33
C SER A 280 7.22 -0.64 -0.38
N PHE A 281 8.55 -0.83 -0.43
CA PHE A 281 9.19 -1.96 -1.10
C PHE A 281 9.53 -3.05 -0.09
N LYS A 282 9.51 -4.31 -0.52
CA LYS A 282 9.81 -5.51 0.31
C LYS A 282 11.27 -5.58 0.74
N SER A 283 11.77 -4.58 1.39
CA SER A 283 13.05 -4.57 2.10
C SER A 283 13.12 -3.30 2.93
N CYS A 284 13.87 -3.36 4.03
CA CYS A 284 13.99 -2.23 4.92
C CYS A 284 15.33 -1.50 4.74
N LYS A 285 15.35 -0.26 5.17
CA LYS A 285 16.56 0.50 5.46
C LYS A 285 17.20 -0.03 6.74
N LYS A 286 18.41 0.43 7.06
CA LYS A 286 19.11 0.08 8.31
C LYS A 286 18.35 0.50 9.58
N ASP A 287 17.52 1.54 9.51
CA ASP A 287 16.68 2.02 10.59
C ASP A 287 15.41 1.17 10.80
N GLY A 288 15.18 0.13 9.99
CA GLY A 288 14.03 -0.76 10.03
C GLY A 288 12.82 -0.27 9.24
N THR A 289 12.84 0.94 8.68
CA THR A 289 11.75 1.45 7.83
C THR A 289 11.80 0.85 6.43
N TYR A 290 10.63 0.73 5.78
CA TYR A 290 10.58 0.27 4.40
C TYR A 290 11.25 1.25 3.45
N ARG A 291 12.05 0.74 2.51
CA ARG A 291 12.49 1.50 1.34
C ARG A 291 11.28 1.95 0.53
N LYS A 292 11.34 3.16 0.01
CA LYS A 292 10.26 3.72 -0.81
C LYS A 292 10.60 3.63 -2.29
N ARG A 293 9.56 3.49 -3.11
CA ARG A 293 9.66 3.49 -4.56
C ARG A 293 8.61 4.43 -5.14
N VAL A 294 9.05 5.28 -6.05
CA VAL A 294 8.18 6.16 -6.84
C VAL A 294 7.64 5.40 -8.06
N SER A 295 6.41 5.67 -8.47
CA SER A 295 5.81 5.15 -9.70
C SER A 295 5.93 6.15 -10.85
N PHE A 296 5.59 5.70 -12.05
CA PHE A 296 5.53 6.56 -13.24
C PHE A 296 4.47 7.68 -13.08
N LYS A 297 3.38 7.40 -12.35
CA LYS A 297 2.32 8.37 -12.08
C LYS A 297 2.86 9.55 -11.27
N GLU A 298 3.55 9.29 -10.17
CA GLU A 298 4.11 10.34 -9.32
C GLU A 298 5.18 11.15 -10.06
N ILE A 299 6.07 10.50 -10.81
CA ILE A 299 7.09 11.23 -11.59
C ILE A 299 6.46 12.13 -12.66
N ARG A 300 5.44 11.64 -13.40
CA ARG A 300 4.75 12.45 -14.40
C ARG A 300 4.09 13.66 -13.77
N TRP A 301 3.40 13.48 -12.66
CA TRP A 301 2.75 14.54 -11.91
C TRP A 301 3.76 15.56 -11.34
N LEU A 302 4.89 15.12 -10.79
CA LEU A 302 5.95 16.02 -10.29
C LEU A 302 6.58 16.85 -11.41
N LEU A 303 6.82 16.26 -12.58
CA LEU A 303 7.31 16.99 -13.74
C LEU A 303 6.30 18.03 -14.21
N GLU A 304 5.03 17.67 -14.34
CA GLU A 304 3.97 18.64 -14.67
C GLU A 304 3.90 19.79 -13.65
N LYS A 305 3.88 19.46 -12.35
CA LYS A 305 3.85 20.47 -11.27
C LYS A 305 5.04 21.43 -11.39
N TYR A 306 6.23 20.93 -11.66
CA TYR A 306 7.43 21.74 -11.85
C TYR A 306 7.28 22.71 -13.04
N TYR A 307 6.89 22.22 -14.21
CA TYR A 307 6.80 23.05 -15.41
C TYR A 307 5.58 23.98 -15.39
N SER A 308 4.44 23.57 -14.87
CA SER A 308 3.26 24.45 -14.74
C SER A 308 3.51 25.62 -13.79
N SER A 309 4.27 25.41 -12.72
CA SER A 309 4.65 26.49 -11.78
C SER A 309 5.67 27.45 -12.38
N ASN A 310 6.55 27.01 -13.28
CA ASN A 310 7.57 27.82 -13.90
C ASN A 310 7.09 28.61 -15.15
N ILE A 311 6.01 28.18 -15.81
CA ILE A 311 5.38 28.92 -16.92
C ILE A 311 4.76 30.26 -16.41
N ILE A 312 4.31 30.30 -15.17
CA ILE A 312 3.70 31.52 -14.57
C ILE A 312 4.76 32.62 -14.28
N TRP A 313 6.05 32.31 -14.20
CA TRP A 313 7.13 33.24 -13.86
C TRP A 313 8.04 33.61 -15.04
N GLY A 314 7.80 33.07 -16.24
CA GLY A 314 8.64 33.25 -17.43
C GLY A 314 8.22 34.37 -18.40
N ASP A 315 7.06 34.99 -18.19
CA ASP A 315 6.50 36.05 -19.06
C ASP A 315 6.17 37.34 -18.29
N VAL A 316 7.16 37.88 -17.54
CA VAL A 316 7.08 39.29 -17.03
C VAL A 316 8.44 39.94 -17.22
#